data_87b78bd60fbb3cb27d5c6defe00bf7a7
#
_entry.id   87b78bd60fbb3cb27d5c6defe00bf7a7
#
_cell.length_a   1.000
_cell.length_b   1.000
_cell.length_c   1.000
_cell.angle_alpha   90.00
_cell.angle_beta   90.00
_cell.angle_gamma   90.00
#
_symmetry.space_group_name_H-M   'P 1'
#
loop_
_entity.id
_entity.type
_entity.pdbx_description
1 polymer ?
#
loop_
_entity_poly.entity_id
_entity_poly.type
_entity_poly.pdbx_seq_one_letter_code
_entity_poly.pdbx_strand_id
1 'polypeptide(L)'
;MRILHLFSIFWLSISLSANPPVLNKESITHPEVGLEGMVVTQHYLASEVGEAILNKGGNAYDATIAVAFALAVVLPRAGNIGGGGFTVLYNSSDESFQSLDYREKAPLAASKNMYLDKNGDVISNLSTLGYKAIAVPGTVDGMWELHKRYGSMDWKELILPSIKLAKEGFKVSPLMADTLNRNYKSLSKFTETKKIFFQENPVKFNSLLIQKDLAKTLEKISNNGRNGFYKGDVARKIVADMKKNDGLITLNDLENYKSKWRKPLISKYKNFEIITMPPPSSGGLHLIQMLNILENFDLKSMKHNSPSYVLLLNEVMKYAYADRSQYLGDPDYVDVPVNKLISKGYAESISKKITIDSVTQSDDIKAGMYIDLESDETTHFSIADKFGNLVSTTYTLNSSFGSKVVIAKTGILMNNEMDDFSSAPGVPNQFGLLGEKFNEIQPSKRPLSSMTPTIVFKNNSPFLIMGSPGGSRIITAVLQNFLNIAEFEMNLADSINKPRVHQQWYPDLLFLEKGFDELHAEKITELGQEVYFMDPGTALESIMIKNNYFYGYGDTRRPDSKAIGVNGD
;
A
#
# COMPACT_ATOMS: atom_id res chain seq x y z
N MET A 1 -22.95 -72.78 22.65
CA MET A 1 -21.86 -71.83 22.85
C MET A 1 -21.57 -71.08 21.53
N ARG A 2 -22.05 -69.87 21.40
CA ARG A 2 -21.80 -68.99 20.18
C ARG A 2 -20.85 -67.88 20.64
N ILE A 3 -19.66 -67.84 20.06
CA ILE A 3 -18.63 -66.81 20.33
C ILE A 3 -18.93 -65.67 19.40
N LEU A 4 -19.32 -64.50 19.97
CA LEU A 4 -19.40 -63.22 19.27
C LEU A 4 -18.01 -62.62 19.19
N HIS A 5 -17.51 -62.42 17.96
CA HIS A 5 -16.34 -61.58 17.69
C HIS A 5 -16.80 -60.13 17.53
N LEU A 6 -16.44 -59.27 18.50
CA LEU A 6 -16.52 -57.81 18.36
C LEU A 6 -15.33 -57.34 17.53
N PHE A 7 -15.62 -56.82 16.34
CA PHE A 7 -14.66 -56.04 15.56
C PHE A 7 -14.73 -54.58 16.02
N SER A 8 -13.71 -54.12 16.75
CA SER A 8 -13.51 -52.69 17.06
C SER A 8 -12.90 -52.00 15.83
N ILE A 9 -13.69 -51.20 15.14
CA ILE A 9 -13.21 -50.33 14.06
C ILE A 9 -12.60 -49.10 14.73
N PHE A 10 -11.28 -49.00 14.71
CA PHE A 10 -10.54 -47.80 15.09
C PHE A 10 -10.65 -46.78 13.92
N TRP A 11 -11.46 -45.77 14.10
CA TRP A 11 -11.45 -44.60 13.23
C TRP A 11 -10.20 -43.76 13.55
N LEU A 12 -9.16 -43.90 12.71
CA LEU A 12 -8.04 -42.95 12.68
C LEU A 12 -8.55 -41.68 12.02
N SER A 13 -8.94 -40.68 12.80
CA SER A 13 -9.17 -39.33 12.32
C SER A 13 -7.82 -38.70 11.93
N ILE A 14 -7.41 -38.88 10.68
CA ILE A 14 -6.35 -38.07 10.07
C ILE A 14 -6.93 -36.67 9.91
N SER A 15 -6.59 -35.78 10.84
CA SER A 15 -6.77 -34.35 10.62
C SER A 15 -5.80 -33.90 9.52
N LEU A 16 -6.20 -34.07 8.27
CA LEU A 16 -5.60 -33.35 7.16
C LEU A 16 -5.82 -31.86 7.45
N SER A 17 -4.75 -31.13 7.77
CA SER A 17 -4.81 -29.68 7.73
C SER A 17 -5.12 -29.30 6.29
N ALA A 18 -6.38 -29.02 6.02
CA ALA A 18 -6.82 -28.66 4.69
C ALA A 18 -6.14 -27.33 4.31
N ASN A 19 -5.30 -27.36 3.28
CA ASN A 19 -4.85 -26.12 2.66
C ASN A 19 -6.08 -25.39 2.08
N PRO A 20 -6.13 -24.03 2.13
CA PRO A 20 -7.23 -23.28 1.54
C PRO A 20 -7.54 -23.78 0.13
N PRO A 21 -8.79 -23.96 -0.24
CA PRO A 21 -9.15 -24.40 -1.57
C PRO A 21 -8.79 -23.30 -2.58
N VAL A 22 -8.06 -23.65 -3.63
CA VAL A 22 -7.73 -22.69 -4.71
C VAL A 22 -8.96 -22.40 -5.56
N LEU A 23 -9.72 -23.44 -5.85
CA LEU A 23 -11.00 -23.34 -6.55
C LEU A 23 -12.11 -23.77 -5.59
N ASN A 24 -13.11 -22.92 -5.44
CA ASN A 24 -14.31 -23.20 -4.66
C ASN A 24 -15.53 -23.19 -5.61
N LYS A 25 -16.26 -24.30 -5.69
CA LYS A 25 -17.45 -24.42 -6.57
C LYS A 25 -18.60 -23.52 -6.12
N GLU A 26 -18.60 -23.05 -4.88
CA GLU A 26 -19.58 -22.11 -4.34
C GLU A 26 -19.21 -20.64 -4.62
N SER A 27 -17.97 -20.38 -5.06
CA SER A 27 -17.51 -19.04 -5.42
C SER A 27 -17.86 -18.71 -6.87
N ILE A 28 -18.30 -17.49 -7.11
CA ILE A 28 -18.53 -16.94 -8.46
C ILE A 28 -17.29 -16.28 -9.04
N THR A 29 -16.22 -16.15 -8.26
CA THR A 29 -14.96 -15.52 -8.65
C THR A 29 -13.77 -16.44 -8.39
N HIS A 30 -12.85 -16.49 -9.34
CA HIS A 30 -11.68 -17.35 -9.27
C HIS A 30 -10.41 -16.54 -9.58
N PRO A 31 -9.27 -16.90 -8.94
CA PRO A 31 -7.99 -16.27 -9.28
C PRO A 31 -7.53 -16.68 -10.69
N GLU A 32 -6.75 -15.80 -11.31
CA GLU A 32 -5.96 -16.11 -12.51
C GLU A 32 -4.85 -17.10 -12.17
N VAL A 33 -4.48 -17.98 -13.11
CA VAL A 33 -3.45 -19.01 -12.90
C VAL A 33 -2.24 -18.73 -13.76
N GLY A 34 -1.03 -18.79 -13.18
CA GLY A 34 0.24 -18.74 -13.88
C GLY A 34 1.10 -19.98 -13.59
N LEU A 35 1.82 -20.46 -14.60
CA LEU A 35 2.71 -21.62 -14.47
C LEU A 35 4.15 -21.21 -14.16
N GLU A 36 4.63 -20.11 -14.76
CA GLU A 36 6.01 -19.62 -14.66
C GLU A 36 6.14 -18.28 -13.92
N GLY A 37 5.02 -17.69 -13.50
CA GLY A 37 5.00 -16.42 -12.78
C GLY A 37 3.63 -15.77 -12.76
N MET A 38 3.56 -14.61 -12.11
CA MET A 38 2.32 -13.86 -11.95
C MET A 38 2.63 -12.37 -11.76
N VAL A 39 1.84 -11.51 -12.39
CA VAL A 39 1.86 -10.07 -12.21
C VAL A 39 0.46 -9.60 -11.86
N VAL A 40 0.30 -8.90 -10.73
CA VAL A 40 -0.98 -8.34 -10.30
C VAL A 40 -0.81 -6.87 -10.02
N THR A 41 -1.53 -6.00 -10.75
CA THR A 41 -1.45 -4.54 -10.60
C THR A 41 -2.83 -3.88 -10.70
N GLN A 42 -2.95 -2.62 -10.30
CA GLN A 42 -4.18 -1.84 -10.40
C GLN A 42 -4.50 -1.33 -11.82
N HIS A 43 -3.71 -1.71 -12.82
CA HIS A 43 -4.01 -1.33 -14.21
C HIS A 43 -3.51 -2.39 -15.20
N TYR A 44 -4.42 -2.92 -16.02
CA TYR A 44 -4.14 -4.03 -16.94
C TYR A 44 -2.93 -3.79 -17.86
N LEU A 45 -2.74 -2.56 -18.38
CA LEU A 45 -1.57 -2.25 -19.24
C LEU A 45 -0.25 -2.37 -18.48
N ALA A 46 -0.23 -2.12 -17.18
CA ALA A 46 0.98 -2.30 -16.37
C ALA A 46 1.22 -3.80 -16.09
N SER A 47 0.16 -4.58 -15.90
CA SER A 47 0.27 -6.05 -15.77
C SER A 47 0.78 -6.68 -17.07
N GLU A 48 0.31 -6.24 -18.24
CA GLU A 48 0.82 -6.66 -19.55
C GLU A 48 2.30 -6.31 -19.74
N VAL A 49 2.74 -5.14 -19.29
CA VAL A 49 4.16 -4.76 -19.31
C VAL A 49 4.98 -5.69 -18.43
N GLY A 50 4.54 -5.98 -17.22
CA GLY A 50 5.24 -6.88 -16.30
C GLY A 50 5.33 -8.31 -16.84
N GLU A 51 4.24 -8.84 -17.35
CA GLU A 51 4.18 -10.16 -18.02
C GLU A 51 5.12 -10.23 -19.23
N ALA A 52 5.14 -9.22 -20.08
CA ALA A 52 6.06 -9.18 -21.23
C ALA A 52 7.53 -9.17 -20.81
N ILE A 53 7.90 -8.57 -19.68
CA ILE A 53 9.26 -8.61 -19.14
C ILE A 53 9.59 -10.03 -18.65
N LEU A 54 8.70 -10.67 -17.90
CA LEU A 54 8.91 -12.06 -17.44
C LEU A 54 9.02 -13.05 -18.60
N ASN A 55 8.18 -12.93 -19.63
CA ASN A 55 8.23 -13.75 -20.84
C ASN A 55 9.53 -13.57 -21.65
N LYS A 56 10.15 -12.39 -21.59
CA LYS A 56 11.48 -12.16 -22.20
C LYS A 56 12.63 -12.73 -21.38
N GLY A 57 12.36 -13.38 -20.25
CA GLY A 57 13.37 -13.95 -19.37
C GLY A 57 13.89 -13.00 -18.29
N GLY A 58 13.29 -11.82 -18.14
CA GLY A 58 13.52 -10.93 -16.98
C GLY A 58 13.05 -11.58 -15.68
N ASN A 59 13.62 -11.14 -14.56
CA ASN A 59 13.21 -11.60 -13.24
C ASN A 59 12.12 -10.72 -12.62
N ALA A 60 11.63 -11.07 -11.43
CA ALA A 60 10.59 -10.31 -10.72
C ALA A 60 11.00 -8.86 -10.42
N TYR A 61 12.29 -8.59 -10.25
CA TYR A 61 12.79 -7.23 -10.00
C TYR A 61 12.78 -6.38 -11.27
N ASP A 62 13.13 -6.95 -12.42
CA ASP A 62 13.02 -6.31 -13.73
C ASP A 62 11.56 -5.96 -14.03
N ALA A 63 10.65 -6.91 -13.83
CA ALA A 63 9.22 -6.69 -13.99
C ALA A 63 8.69 -5.61 -13.02
N THR A 64 9.15 -5.57 -11.76
CA THR A 64 8.82 -4.54 -10.78
C THR A 64 9.18 -3.14 -11.29
N ILE A 65 10.38 -2.97 -11.84
CA ILE A 65 10.83 -1.68 -12.38
C ILE A 65 9.96 -1.26 -13.57
N ALA A 66 9.72 -2.15 -14.51
CA ALA A 66 8.93 -1.85 -15.70
C ALA A 66 7.47 -1.51 -15.34
N VAL A 67 6.86 -2.26 -14.41
CA VAL A 67 5.51 -2.01 -13.87
C VAL A 67 5.43 -0.65 -13.17
N ALA A 68 6.41 -0.31 -12.31
CA ALA A 68 6.42 0.97 -11.62
C ALA A 68 6.42 2.16 -12.59
N PHE A 69 7.26 2.12 -13.65
CA PHE A 69 7.26 3.15 -14.68
C PHE A 69 6.00 3.13 -15.56
N ALA A 70 5.43 1.96 -15.84
CA ALA A 70 4.18 1.85 -16.59
C ALA A 70 3.00 2.46 -15.80
N LEU A 71 2.86 2.12 -14.52
CA LEU A 71 1.84 2.70 -13.64
C LEU A 71 1.97 4.22 -13.51
N ALA A 72 3.19 4.77 -13.53
CA ALA A 72 3.41 6.23 -13.54
C ALA A 72 2.79 6.91 -14.77
N VAL A 73 2.58 6.18 -15.87
CA VAL A 73 1.94 6.68 -17.09
C VAL A 73 0.44 6.41 -17.08
N VAL A 74 0.03 5.15 -16.81
CA VAL A 74 -1.35 4.69 -17.02
C VAL A 74 -2.26 4.86 -15.81
N LEU A 75 -1.69 5.08 -14.63
CA LEU A 75 -2.43 5.27 -13.36
C LEU A 75 -2.00 6.58 -12.65
N PRO A 76 -2.07 7.75 -13.30
CA PRO A 76 -1.48 9.00 -12.79
C PRO A 76 -2.08 9.48 -11.45
N ARG A 77 -3.24 8.92 -11.02
CA ARG A 77 -3.80 9.24 -9.70
C ARG A 77 -2.97 8.70 -8.53
N ALA A 78 -2.12 7.67 -8.76
CA ALA A 78 -1.37 6.97 -7.71
C ALA A 78 0.02 6.49 -8.16
N GLY A 79 0.14 5.90 -9.36
CA GLY A 79 1.42 5.54 -9.97
C GLY A 79 2.25 6.77 -10.31
N ASN A 80 3.58 6.73 -10.11
CA ASN A 80 4.35 7.97 -10.11
C ASN A 80 5.84 7.79 -10.38
N ILE A 81 6.48 8.90 -10.75
CA ILE A 81 7.92 9.16 -10.61
C ILE A 81 8.19 10.41 -9.75
N GLY A 82 7.14 11.09 -9.32
CA GLY A 82 7.19 12.28 -8.46
C GLY A 82 6.79 12.02 -7.01
N GLY A 83 6.75 10.76 -6.59
CA GLY A 83 6.43 10.27 -5.26
C GLY A 83 7.46 9.30 -4.71
N GLY A 84 7.04 8.37 -3.89
CA GLY A 84 7.90 7.36 -3.28
C GLY A 84 7.14 6.14 -2.77
N GLY A 85 7.84 5.27 -2.05
CA GLY A 85 7.22 4.04 -1.57
C GLY A 85 8.17 3.06 -0.90
N PHE A 86 7.70 1.80 -0.84
CA PHE A 86 8.39 0.68 -0.21
C PHE A 86 8.25 -0.59 -1.03
N THR A 87 9.31 -1.38 -1.03
CA THR A 87 9.32 -2.73 -1.61
C THR A 87 9.83 -3.72 -0.57
N VAL A 88 9.12 -4.82 -0.37
CA VAL A 88 9.59 -6.01 0.34
C VAL A 88 9.82 -7.10 -0.71
N LEU A 89 10.95 -7.78 -0.63
CA LEU A 89 11.32 -8.79 -1.60
C LEU A 89 11.94 -10.03 -0.95
N TYR A 90 11.80 -11.14 -1.62
CA TYR A 90 12.51 -12.39 -1.36
C TYR A 90 13.36 -12.73 -2.58
N ASN A 91 14.65 -12.98 -2.34
CA ASN A 91 15.59 -13.45 -3.36
C ASN A 91 15.84 -14.94 -3.17
N SER A 92 15.41 -15.74 -4.14
CA SER A 92 15.48 -17.20 -4.08
C SER A 92 16.91 -17.74 -4.17
N SER A 93 17.83 -16.99 -4.80
CA SER A 93 19.20 -17.46 -5.03
C SER A 93 20.05 -17.55 -3.75
N ASP A 94 19.76 -16.72 -2.75
CA ASP A 94 20.42 -16.68 -1.45
C ASP A 94 19.45 -16.81 -0.28
N GLU A 95 18.17 -17.10 -0.57
CA GLU A 95 17.07 -17.27 0.40
C GLU A 95 16.92 -16.06 1.35
N SER A 96 17.24 -14.85 0.86
CA SER A 96 17.25 -13.65 1.67
C SER A 96 15.99 -12.79 1.51
N PHE A 97 15.58 -12.16 2.60
CA PHE A 97 14.55 -11.14 2.62
C PHE A 97 15.19 -9.75 2.73
N GLN A 98 14.71 -8.81 1.91
CA GLN A 98 15.16 -7.42 1.93
C GLN A 98 13.96 -6.48 1.88
N SER A 99 14.14 -5.26 2.38
CA SER A 99 13.18 -4.17 2.16
C SER A 99 13.90 -2.93 1.66
N LEU A 100 13.30 -2.25 0.69
CA LEU A 100 13.80 -1.03 0.09
C LEU A 100 12.86 0.13 0.43
N ASP A 101 13.41 1.13 1.12
CA ASP A 101 12.75 2.36 1.51
C ASP A 101 13.16 3.48 0.55
N TYR A 102 12.25 3.85 -0.33
CA TYR A 102 12.36 5.02 -1.20
C TYR A 102 11.25 6.04 -0.92
N ARG A 103 10.81 6.09 0.37
CA ARG A 103 9.88 7.11 0.88
C ARG A 103 10.43 8.50 0.62
N GLU A 104 9.56 9.43 0.36
CA GLU A 104 9.88 10.84 0.20
C GLU A 104 10.58 11.40 1.44
N LYS A 105 11.25 12.53 1.24
CA LYS A 105 11.89 13.27 2.34
C LYS A 105 11.42 14.71 2.39
N ALA A 106 11.25 15.25 3.57
CA ALA A 106 11.07 16.68 3.75
C ALA A 106 12.25 17.45 3.10
N PRO A 107 12.00 18.52 2.33
CA PRO A 107 13.06 19.38 1.82
C PRO A 107 13.92 19.95 2.95
N LEU A 108 15.18 20.30 2.66
CA LEU A 108 16.10 20.92 3.63
C LEU A 108 15.56 22.24 4.21
N ALA A 109 14.73 22.95 3.45
CA ALA A 109 14.10 24.19 3.89
C ALA A 109 12.81 23.97 4.71
N ALA A 110 12.37 22.73 4.92
CA ALA A 110 11.19 22.44 5.71
C ALA A 110 11.42 22.74 7.20
N SER A 111 10.39 23.20 7.88
CA SER A 111 10.44 23.51 9.31
C SER A 111 9.19 23.03 10.02
N LYS A 112 9.31 22.75 11.33
CA LYS A 112 8.23 22.21 12.16
C LYS A 112 6.92 22.99 12.03
N ASN A 113 6.97 24.32 11.96
CA ASN A 113 5.80 25.19 11.99
C ASN A 113 5.38 25.71 10.61
N MET A 114 5.89 25.12 9.51
CA MET A 114 5.66 25.67 8.15
C MET A 114 4.21 25.66 7.70
N TYR A 115 3.35 24.91 8.36
CA TYR A 115 1.92 24.80 8.08
C TYR A 115 1.04 25.51 9.10
N LEU A 116 1.64 26.22 10.06
CA LEU A 116 0.91 26.98 11.08
C LEU A 116 0.84 28.47 10.73
N ASP A 117 -0.27 29.08 11.07
CA ASP A 117 -0.42 30.53 11.01
C ASP A 117 0.25 31.21 12.24
N LYS A 118 0.15 32.53 12.32
CA LYS A 118 0.71 33.32 13.42
C LYS A 118 0.11 33.02 14.82
N ASN A 119 -1.07 32.40 14.84
CA ASN A 119 -1.75 32.00 16.09
C ASN A 119 -1.39 30.57 16.50
N GLY A 120 -0.71 29.81 15.62
CA GLY A 120 -0.41 28.39 15.81
C GLY A 120 -1.45 27.44 15.25
N ASP A 121 -2.46 27.95 14.52
CA ASP A 121 -3.48 27.14 13.89
C ASP A 121 -3.01 26.59 12.53
N VAL A 122 -3.42 25.35 12.18
CA VAL A 122 -3.05 24.74 10.90
C VAL A 122 -3.74 25.45 9.74
N ILE A 123 -2.95 25.89 8.76
CA ILE A 123 -3.45 26.52 7.53
C ILE A 123 -4.05 25.46 6.62
N SER A 124 -5.36 25.53 6.42
CA SER A 124 -6.10 24.54 5.61
C SER A 124 -5.51 24.35 4.21
N ASN A 125 -5.41 23.12 3.78
CA ASN A 125 -4.91 22.68 2.47
C ASN A 125 -3.45 23.03 2.13
N LEU A 126 -2.67 23.65 3.02
CA LEU A 126 -1.29 24.03 2.71
C LEU A 126 -0.36 22.81 2.63
N SER A 127 -0.64 21.76 3.42
CA SER A 127 0.08 20.48 3.40
C SER A 127 -0.41 19.53 2.29
N THR A 128 -1.60 19.76 1.72
CA THR A 128 -2.23 18.80 0.77
C THR A 128 -2.25 19.28 -0.68
N LEU A 129 -2.21 20.60 -0.93
CA LEU A 129 -2.43 21.19 -2.25
C LEU A 129 -1.31 22.16 -2.65
N GLY A 130 -0.74 21.99 -3.83
CA GLY A 130 0.24 22.91 -4.39
C GLY A 130 1.68 22.62 -3.98
N TYR A 131 2.57 23.56 -4.24
CA TYR A 131 4.01 23.36 -4.22
C TYR A 131 4.60 23.15 -2.82
N LYS A 132 3.99 23.72 -1.77
CA LYS A 132 4.44 23.56 -0.38
C LYS A 132 4.13 22.18 0.22
N ALA A 133 3.20 21.45 -0.39
CA ALA A 133 2.83 20.09 0.02
C ALA A 133 3.84 19.02 -0.45
N ILE A 134 4.78 19.40 -1.35
CA ILE A 134 5.62 18.44 -2.07
C ILE A 134 6.87 18.10 -1.26
N ALA A 135 7.04 16.81 -1.00
CA ALA A 135 8.27 16.22 -0.47
C ALA A 135 9.21 15.77 -1.61
N VAL A 136 10.49 15.61 -1.31
CA VAL A 136 11.52 15.18 -2.27
C VAL A 136 11.25 13.75 -2.74
N PRO A 137 11.02 13.52 -4.05
CA PRO A 137 10.62 12.21 -4.57
C PRO A 137 11.70 11.13 -4.46
N GLY A 138 11.27 9.88 -4.29
CA GLY A 138 12.15 8.73 -4.12
C GLY A 138 12.03 7.63 -5.17
N THR A 139 10.92 7.53 -5.90
CA THR A 139 10.61 6.38 -6.79
C THR A 139 11.72 6.07 -7.78
N VAL A 140 12.26 7.07 -8.48
CA VAL A 140 13.32 6.82 -9.50
C VAL A 140 14.62 6.31 -8.87
N ASP A 141 15.00 6.80 -7.69
CA ASP A 141 16.16 6.31 -6.96
C ASP A 141 15.93 4.88 -6.44
N GLY A 142 14.72 4.59 -5.93
CA GLY A 142 14.35 3.24 -5.49
C GLY A 142 14.42 2.20 -6.62
N MET A 143 13.84 2.50 -7.78
CA MET A 143 13.89 1.61 -8.94
C MET A 143 15.33 1.44 -9.47
N TRP A 144 16.14 2.50 -9.43
CA TRP A 144 17.55 2.45 -9.79
C TRP A 144 18.38 1.58 -8.82
N GLU A 145 18.15 1.69 -7.49
CA GLU A 145 18.82 0.85 -6.49
C GLU A 145 18.40 -0.62 -6.60
N LEU A 146 17.11 -0.89 -6.88
CA LEU A 146 16.61 -2.23 -7.14
C LEU A 146 17.29 -2.85 -8.37
N HIS A 147 17.36 -2.10 -9.48
CA HIS A 147 18.04 -2.54 -10.72
C HIS A 147 19.51 -2.85 -10.50
N LYS A 148 20.26 -1.97 -9.84
CA LYS A 148 21.69 -2.18 -9.58
C LYS A 148 21.99 -3.44 -8.79
N ARG A 149 21.10 -3.82 -7.89
CA ARG A 149 21.33 -4.95 -6.99
C ARG A 149 20.82 -6.27 -7.56
N TYR A 150 19.69 -6.25 -8.25
CA TYR A 150 18.96 -7.46 -8.64
C TYR A 150 18.53 -7.49 -10.11
N GLY A 151 18.67 -6.40 -10.86
CA GLY A 151 18.29 -6.34 -12.28
C GLY A 151 19.14 -7.27 -13.13
N SER A 152 18.51 -7.98 -14.05
CA SER A 152 19.14 -8.88 -15.01
C SER A 152 19.08 -8.38 -16.45
N MET A 153 18.10 -7.51 -16.77
CA MET A 153 17.92 -6.91 -18.09
C MET A 153 18.51 -5.49 -18.14
N ASP A 154 18.76 -4.98 -19.36
CA ASP A 154 19.19 -3.60 -19.55
C ASP A 154 18.14 -2.61 -19.04
N TRP A 155 18.58 -1.61 -18.28
CA TRP A 155 17.73 -0.57 -17.71
C TRP A 155 16.84 0.13 -18.74
N LYS A 156 17.35 0.35 -19.96
CA LYS A 156 16.60 1.02 -21.01
C LYS A 156 15.43 0.18 -21.51
N GLU A 157 15.63 -1.15 -21.59
CA GLU A 157 14.59 -2.08 -22.01
C GLU A 157 13.42 -2.08 -21.04
N LEU A 158 13.68 -1.94 -19.73
CA LEU A 158 12.64 -1.91 -18.69
C LEU A 158 11.77 -0.64 -18.75
N ILE A 159 12.32 0.50 -19.20
CA ILE A 159 11.58 1.77 -19.29
C ILE A 159 10.92 1.97 -20.66
N LEU A 160 11.40 1.31 -21.69
CA LEU A 160 10.91 1.49 -23.07
C LEU A 160 9.39 1.33 -23.22
N PRO A 161 8.71 0.33 -22.61
CA PRO A 161 7.26 0.22 -22.67
C PRO A 161 6.54 1.47 -22.15
N SER A 162 7.01 2.02 -21.04
CA SER A 162 6.44 3.24 -20.42
C SER A 162 6.64 4.49 -21.28
N ILE A 163 7.81 4.61 -21.95
CA ILE A 163 8.06 5.68 -22.92
C ILE A 163 7.06 5.60 -24.06
N LYS A 164 6.82 4.39 -24.59
CA LYS A 164 5.86 4.14 -25.68
C LYS A 164 4.43 4.52 -25.25
N LEU A 165 3.98 4.03 -24.09
CA LEU A 165 2.65 4.36 -23.53
C LEU A 165 2.46 5.87 -23.34
N ALA A 166 3.47 6.59 -22.84
CA ALA A 166 3.39 8.03 -22.66
C ALA A 166 3.41 8.82 -23.99
N LYS A 167 4.17 8.36 -24.96
CA LYS A 167 4.39 9.03 -26.27
C LYS A 167 3.24 8.80 -27.24
N GLU A 168 2.77 7.57 -27.37
CA GLU A 168 1.69 7.16 -28.27
C GLU A 168 0.31 7.35 -27.61
N GLY A 169 0.26 7.36 -26.29
CA GLY A 169 -0.95 7.46 -25.49
C GLY A 169 -1.62 6.10 -25.26
N PHE A 170 -2.57 6.12 -24.35
CA PHE A 170 -3.43 4.99 -24.02
C PHE A 170 -4.90 5.42 -23.91
N LYS A 171 -5.82 4.45 -24.00
CA LYS A 171 -7.25 4.73 -23.91
C LYS A 171 -7.68 4.91 -22.46
N VAL A 172 -8.34 6.04 -22.18
CA VAL A 172 -8.88 6.36 -20.85
C VAL A 172 -10.00 5.40 -20.49
N SER A 173 -9.89 4.73 -19.35
CA SER A 173 -10.93 3.84 -18.82
C SER A 173 -12.12 4.63 -18.26
N PRO A 174 -13.29 3.98 -18.05
CA PRO A 174 -14.42 4.62 -17.38
C PRO A 174 -14.07 5.16 -15.99
N LEU A 175 -13.32 4.38 -15.18
CA LEU A 175 -12.86 4.80 -13.85
C LEU A 175 -11.94 6.01 -13.91
N MET A 176 -10.98 6.03 -14.83
CA MET A 176 -10.08 7.16 -15.03
C MET A 176 -10.83 8.42 -15.45
N ALA A 177 -11.75 8.31 -16.41
CA ALA A 177 -12.55 9.46 -16.89
C ALA A 177 -13.37 10.05 -15.74
N ASP A 178 -14.06 9.23 -14.97
CA ASP A 178 -14.84 9.65 -13.82
C ASP A 178 -13.96 10.28 -12.74
N THR A 179 -12.81 9.66 -12.42
CA THR A 179 -11.86 10.18 -11.42
C THR A 179 -11.29 11.53 -11.83
N LEU A 180 -10.89 11.72 -13.09
CA LEU A 180 -10.42 13.01 -13.61
C LEU A 180 -11.51 14.07 -13.52
N ASN A 181 -12.72 13.76 -13.96
CA ASN A 181 -13.83 14.71 -13.98
C ASN A 181 -14.26 15.14 -12.57
N ARG A 182 -14.32 14.22 -11.60
CA ARG A 182 -14.58 14.56 -10.20
C ARG A 182 -13.49 15.48 -9.60
N ASN A 183 -12.24 15.30 -9.99
CA ASN A 183 -11.12 16.11 -9.54
C ASN A 183 -10.86 17.38 -10.39
N TYR A 184 -11.69 17.69 -11.38
CA TYR A 184 -11.49 18.82 -12.30
C TYR A 184 -11.22 20.15 -11.57
N LYS A 185 -12.01 20.47 -10.53
CA LYS A 185 -11.92 21.72 -9.78
C LYS A 185 -10.54 21.92 -9.12
N SER A 186 -9.94 20.87 -8.61
CA SER A 186 -8.62 20.93 -7.96
C SER A 186 -7.48 20.86 -8.97
N LEU A 187 -7.55 19.96 -9.95
CA LEU A 187 -6.52 19.76 -10.97
C LEU A 187 -6.40 20.97 -11.92
N SER A 188 -7.53 21.59 -12.28
CA SER A 188 -7.54 22.75 -13.20
C SER A 188 -6.99 24.05 -12.60
N LYS A 189 -6.72 24.10 -11.29
CA LYS A 189 -6.01 25.22 -10.66
C LYS A 189 -4.57 25.36 -11.15
N PHE A 190 -3.97 24.28 -11.63
CA PHE A 190 -2.58 24.23 -12.11
C PHE A 190 -2.55 24.10 -13.63
N THR A 191 -1.98 25.10 -14.30
CA THR A 191 -2.02 25.23 -15.77
C THR A 191 -1.46 24.01 -16.49
N GLU A 192 -0.30 23.48 -16.08
CA GLU A 192 0.32 22.32 -16.72
C GLU A 192 -0.50 21.05 -16.48
N THR A 193 -1.06 20.87 -15.30
CA THR A 193 -1.94 19.76 -14.96
C THR A 193 -3.20 19.77 -15.81
N LYS A 194 -3.86 20.93 -15.90
CA LYS A 194 -5.03 21.12 -16.76
C LYS A 194 -4.73 20.80 -18.22
N LYS A 195 -3.61 21.29 -18.74
CA LYS A 195 -3.18 21.08 -20.14
C LYS A 195 -2.98 19.59 -20.47
N ILE A 196 -2.47 18.79 -19.54
CA ILE A 196 -2.18 17.37 -19.78
C ILE A 196 -3.45 16.54 -19.66
N PHE A 197 -4.20 16.67 -18.58
CA PHE A 197 -5.30 15.77 -18.27
C PHE A 197 -6.65 16.20 -18.85
N PHE A 198 -6.82 17.47 -19.23
CA PHE A 198 -8.07 18.01 -19.76
C PHE A 198 -7.88 18.57 -21.18
N GLN A 199 -7.29 17.77 -22.07
CA GLN A 199 -7.21 18.07 -23.51
C GLN A 199 -8.62 18.16 -24.11
N GLU A 200 -9.58 17.43 -23.52
CA GLU A 200 -11.01 17.52 -23.71
C GLU A 200 -11.68 17.64 -22.33
N ASN A 201 -12.71 18.49 -22.21
CA ASN A 201 -13.44 18.66 -20.94
C ASN A 201 -14.96 18.66 -21.18
N PRO A 202 -15.72 17.71 -20.59
CA PRO A 202 -15.26 16.64 -19.70
C PRO A 202 -14.41 15.59 -20.43
N VAL A 203 -13.51 14.92 -19.69
CA VAL A 203 -12.74 13.78 -20.19
C VAL A 203 -13.69 12.64 -20.49
N LYS A 204 -13.59 12.06 -21.68
CA LYS A 204 -14.47 10.97 -22.11
C LYS A 204 -13.81 9.61 -21.98
N PHE A 205 -14.61 8.60 -21.65
CA PHE A 205 -14.20 7.22 -21.80
C PHE A 205 -13.73 6.94 -23.23
N ASN A 206 -12.69 6.13 -23.37
CA ASN A 206 -12.06 5.76 -24.65
C ASN A 206 -11.36 6.93 -25.39
N SER A 207 -11.27 8.13 -24.81
CA SER A 207 -10.39 9.18 -25.33
C SER A 207 -8.92 8.77 -25.19
N LEU A 208 -8.04 9.37 -25.99
CA LEU A 208 -6.61 9.06 -25.97
C LEU A 208 -5.87 10.05 -25.07
N LEU A 209 -5.25 9.57 -23.99
CA LEU A 209 -4.40 10.38 -23.13
C LEU A 209 -2.94 10.28 -23.56
N ILE A 210 -2.36 11.38 -24.03
CA ILE A 210 -0.97 11.48 -24.49
C ILE A 210 -0.19 12.37 -23.53
N GLN A 211 0.99 11.91 -23.07
CA GLN A 211 1.81 12.60 -22.07
C GLN A 211 3.23 12.85 -22.62
N LYS A 212 3.33 13.67 -23.68
CA LYS A 212 4.58 13.91 -24.44
C LYS A 212 5.75 14.39 -23.57
N ASP A 213 5.50 15.23 -22.59
CA ASP A 213 6.58 15.75 -21.73
C ASP A 213 7.04 14.69 -20.72
N LEU A 214 6.12 13.85 -20.24
CA LEU A 214 6.47 12.67 -19.42
C LEU A 214 7.32 11.68 -20.24
N ALA A 215 6.97 11.41 -21.50
CA ALA A 215 7.77 10.56 -22.38
C ALA A 215 9.23 11.05 -22.49
N LYS A 216 9.43 12.36 -22.71
CA LYS A 216 10.79 12.97 -22.75
C LYS A 216 11.54 12.84 -21.42
N THR A 217 10.83 12.93 -20.31
CA THR A 217 11.42 12.74 -18.98
C THR A 217 11.84 11.28 -18.77
N LEU A 218 10.98 10.33 -19.14
CA LEU A 218 11.30 8.90 -19.11
C LEU A 218 12.47 8.54 -20.03
N GLU A 219 12.57 9.15 -21.25
CA GLU A 219 13.73 9.00 -22.14
C GLU A 219 15.04 9.46 -21.48
N LYS A 220 15.01 10.55 -20.70
CA LYS A 220 16.18 11.04 -19.94
C LYS A 220 16.56 10.10 -18.80
N ILE A 221 15.57 9.56 -18.08
CA ILE A 221 15.78 8.57 -17.03
C ILE A 221 16.33 7.26 -17.65
N SER A 222 15.78 6.81 -18.77
CA SER A 222 16.25 5.64 -19.50
C SER A 222 17.71 5.77 -19.91
N ASN A 223 18.11 6.94 -20.45
CA ASN A 223 19.47 7.15 -20.96
C ASN A 223 20.52 7.43 -19.88
N ASN A 224 20.14 8.00 -18.73
CA ASN A 224 21.08 8.50 -17.72
C ASN A 224 20.87 7.87 -16.33
N GLY A 225 20.00 6.83 -16.22
CA GLY A 225 19.66 6.20 -14.94
C GLY A 225 19.12 7.23 -13.95
N ARG A 226 19.47 7.07 -12.69
CA ARG A 226 19.14 8.00 -11.60
C ARG A 226 19.40 9.48 -11.94
N ASN A 227 20.51 9.76 -12.61
CA ASN A 227 20.90 11.14 -12.93
C ASN A 227 19.97 11.80 -13.96
N GLY A 228 19.21 11.02 -14.73
CA GLY A 228 18.18 11.53 -15.63
C GLY A 228 17.05 12.26 -14.94
N PHE A 229 16.85 12.00 -13.63
CA PHE A 229 15.84 12.66 -12.79
C PHE A 229 16.48 13.67 -11.81
N TYR A 230 17.45 13.21 -11.00
CA TYR A 230 17.99 13.98 -9.86
C TYR A 230 19.08 15.00 -10.23
N LYS A 231 19.56 14.97 -11.48
CA LYS A 231 20.55 15.90 -12.03
C LYS A 231 20.14 16.42 -13.41
N GLY A 232 20.90 17.35 -13.93
CA GLY A 232 20.76 17.84 -15.29
C GLY A 232 19.45 18.61 -15.54
N ASP A 233 18.83 18.40 -16.70
CA ASP A 233 17.72 19.22 -17.19
C ASP A 233 16.42 19.03 -16.39
N VAL A 234 16.07 17.78 -16.05
CA VAL A 234 14.85 17.48 -15.28
C VAL A 234 14.92 18.14 -13.89
N ALA A 235 16.03 17.93 -13.16
CA ALA A 235 16.23 18.55 -11.85
C ALA A 235 16.16 20.08 -11.91
N ARG A 236 16.80 20.70 -12.91
CA ARG A 236 16.73 22.17 -13.08
C ARG A 236 15.31 22.66 -13.34
N LYS A 237 14.51 21.94 -14.12
CA LYS A 237 13.10 22.29 -14.35
C LYS A 237 12.26 22.16 -13.09
N ILE A 238 12.45 21.09 -12.31
CA ILE A 238 11.76 20.94 -11.02
C ILE A 238 12.07 22.14 -10.12
N VAL A 239 13.33 22.45 -9.92
CA VAL A 239 13.74 23.53 -9.02
C VAL A 239 13.31 24.91 -9.53
N ALA A 240 13.35 25.16 -10.84
CA ALA A 240 12.89 26.41 -11.40
C ALA A 240 11.37 26.63 -11.18
N ASP A 241 10.56 25.57 -11.34
CA ASP A 241 9.12 25.63 -11.12
C ASP A 241 8.78 25.75 -9.62
N MET A 242 9.50 25.03 -8.76
CA MET A 242 9.42 25.18 -7.30
C MET A 242 9.70 26.62 -6.87
N LYS A 243 10.82 27.20 -7.32
CA LYS A 243 11.19 28.59 -7.00
C LYS A 243 10.16 29.61 -7.45
N LYS A 244 9.55 29.41 -8.62
CA LYS A 244 8.54 30.29 -9.18
C LYS A 244 7.25 30.31 -8.35
N ASN A 245 6.93 29.22 -7.66
CA ASN A 245 5.65 28.99 -6.99
C ASN A 245 5.80 28.71 -5.47
N ASP A 246 6.84 29.24 -4.83
CA ASP A 246 7.13 29.12 -3.39
C ASP A 246 7.24 27.68 -2.86
N GLY A 247 7.62 26.73 -3.72
CA GLY A 247 7.98 25.38 -3.31
C GLY A 247 9.38 25.32 -2.69
N LEU A 248 9.67 24.24 -1.96
CA LEU A 248 10.85 24.16 -1.11
C LEU A 248 12.00 23.36 -1.72
N ILE A 249 11.75 22.48 -2.70
CA ILE A 249 12.77 21.59 -3.26
C ILE A 249 13.84 22.36 -4.03
N THR A 250 15.10 22.09 -3.68
CA THR A 250 16.32 22.65 -4.30
C THR A 250 17.09 21.57 -5.07
N LEU A 251 18.12 21.97 -5.83
CA LEU A 251 19.05 21.00 -6.46
C LEU A 251 19.77 20.15 -5.42
N ASN A 252 20.09 20.73 -4.27
CA ASN A 252 20.74 20.03 -3.17
C ASN A 252 19.85 18.91 -2.61
N ASP A 253 18.54 19.15 -2.46
CA ASP A 253 17.57 18.13 -2.04
C ASP A 253 17.54 16.95 -3.01
N LEU A 254 17.46 17.24 -4.30
CA LEU A 254 17.40 16.20 -5.35
C LEU A 254 18.71 15.40 -5.44
N GLU A 255 19.87 16.06 -5.48
CA GLU A 255 21.17 15.38 -5.61
C GLU A 255 21.49 14.47 -4.42
N ASN A 256 21.11 14.90 -3.20
CA ASN A 256 21.38 14.18 -1.96
C ASN A 256 20.28 13.18 -1.58
N TYR A 257 19.18 13.11 -2.31
CA TYR A 257 18.20 12.06 -2.05
C TYR A 257 18.84 10.68 -2.24
N LYS A 258 18.58 9.76 -1.30
CA LYS A 258 19.01 8.35 -1.35
C LYS A 258 17.90 7.48 -0.77
N SER A 259 17.50 6.46 -1.49
CA SER A 259 16.75 5.33 -0.96
C SER A 259 17.62 4.52 0.00
N LYS A 260 17.00 3.69 0.84
CA LYS A 260 17.68 2.97 1.90
C LYS A 260 17.26 1.51 1.93
N TRP A 261 18.22 0.60 1.87
CA TRP A 261 17.99 -0.80 2.19
C TRP A 261 17.80 -0.95 3.69
N ARG A 262 16.69 -1.56 4.12
CA ARG A 262 16.38 -1.82 5.52
C ARG A 262 16.20 -3.32 5.73
N LYS A 263 16.44 -3.80 6.96
CA LYS A 263 16.10 -5.16 7.35
C LYS A 263 14.58 -5.24 7.52
N PRO A 264 13.86 -6.12 6.81
CA PRO A 264 12.42 -6.26 6.98
C PRO A 264 12.07 -6.75 8.40
N LEU A 265 10.84 -6.48 8.84
CA LEU A 265 10.29 -7.11 10.03
C LEU A 265 9.90 -8.54 9.67
N ILE A 266 10.28 -9.48 10.52
CA ILE A 266 9.95 -10.90 10.38
C ILE A 266 9.32 -11.37 11.69
N SER A 267 8.14 -11.98 11.62
CA SER A 267 7.43 -12.52 12.77
C SER A 267 6.67 -13.80 12.41
N LYS A 268 6.36 -14.61 13.41
CA LYS A 268 5.56 -15.82 13.23
C LYS A 268 4.15 -15.62 13.74
N TYR A 269 3.19 -16.11 12.95
CA TYR A 269 1.81 -16.28 13.33
C TYR A 269 1.41 -17.73 13.03
N LYS A 270 1.20 -18.54 14.07
CA LYS A 270 0.98 -20.00 13.92
C LYS A 270 2.08 -20.63 13.05
N ASN A 271 1.74 -21.28 11.95
CA ASN A 271 2.67 -21.88 10.99
C ASN A 271 3.05 -20.97 9.81
N PHE A 272 2.72 -19.67 9.90
CA PHE A 272 3.07 -18.67 8.91
C PHE A 272 4.23 -17.80 9.42
N GLU A 273 5.12 -17.43 8.51
CA GLU A 273 6.14 -16.42 8.71
C GLU A 273 5.76 -15.17 7.91
N ILE A 274 5.66 -14.04 8.58
CA ILE A 274 5.22 -12.76 8.01
C ILE A 274 6.44 -11.88 7.82
N ILE A 275 6.73 -11.51 6.58
CA ILE A 275 7.83 -10.63 6.19
C ILE A 275 7.24 -9.34 5.66
N THR A 276 7.53 -8.22 6.31
CA THR A 276 6.87 -6.94 6.00
C THR A 276 7.75 -5.72 6.25
N MET A 277 7.26 -4.54 5.85
CA MET A 277 8.03 -3.29 5.89
C MET A 277 8.26 -2.78 7.31
N PRO A 278 9.50 -2.43 7.68
CA PRO A 278 9.81 -1.75 8.95
C PRO A 278 9.47 -0.25 8.88
N PRO A 279 9.57 0.49 10.01
CA PRO A 279 9.56 1.95 9.99
C PRO A 279 10.58 2.54 8.97
N PRO A 280 10.25 3.65 8.27
CA PRO A 280 9.19 4.62 8.58
C PRO A 280 7.78 4.23 8.12
N SER A 281 7.51 2.97 7.79
CA SER A 281 6.13 2.51 7.71
C SER A 281 5.65 1.94 9.04
N SER A 282 4.47 2.35 9.46
CA SER A 282 3.75 1.75 10.59
C SER A 282 3.12 0.42 10.22
N GLY A 283 2.90 0.21 8.91
CA GLY A 283 2.06 -0.87 8.40
C GLY A 283 2.51 -2.26 8.82
N GLY A 284 3.76 -2.61 8.56
CA GLY A 284 4.26 -3.92 8.93
C GLY A 284 4.33 -4.16 10.44
N LEU A 285 4.70 -3.12 11.21
CA LEU A 285 4.76 -3.21 12.66
C LEU A 285 3.37 -3.50 13.24
N HIS A 286 2.35 -2.74 12.83
CA HIS A 286 1.00 -2.93 13.36
C HIS A 286 0.32 -4.19 12.82
N LEU A 287 0.64 -4.64 11.60
CA LEU A 287 0.22 -5.94 11.12
C LEU A 287 0.70 -7.05 12.07
N ILE A 288 1.99 -7.06 12.42
CA ILE A 288 2.56 -8.03 13.36
C ILE A 288 1.95 -7.88 14.76
N GLN A 289 1.82 -6.65 15.26
CA GLN A 289 1.24 -6.37 16.58
C GLN A 289 -0.19 -6.91 16.67
N MET A 290 -1.05 -6.60 15.71
CA MET A 290 -2.43 -7.07 15.68
C MET A 290 -2.52 -8.58 15.55
N LEU A 291 -1.70 -9.20 14.70
CA LEU A 291 -1.63 -10.67 14.59
C LEU A 291 -1.21 -11.31 15.91
N ASN A 292 -0.22 -10.75 16.61
CA ASN A 292 0.23 -11.26 17.91
C ASN A 292 -0.86 -11.15 19.00
N ILE A 293 -1.68 -10.08 18.98
CA ILE A 293 -2.82 -9.95 19.90
C ILE A 293 -3.89 -11.00 19.55
N LEU A 294 -4.27 -11.10 18.28
CA LEU A 294 -5.31 -12.00 17.78
C LEU A 294 -4.98 -13.47 17.97
N GLU A 295 -3.70 -13.85 18.02
CA GLU A 295 -3.27 -15.24 18.25
C GLU A 295 -3.71 -15.78 19.63
N ASN A 296 -4.08 -14.88 20.58
CA ASN A 296 -4.60 -15.28 21.89
C ASN A 296 -6.11 -15.63 21.88
N PHE A 297 -6.78 -15.55 20.73
CA PHE A 297 -8.21 -15.80 20.60
C PHE A 297 -8.48 -16.91 19.57
N ASP A 298 -9.57 -17.66 19.76
CA ASP A 298 -10.04 -18.67 18.79
C ASP A 298 -10.93 -18.01 17.72
N LEU A 299 -10.29 -17.41 16.70
CA LEU A 299 -10.98 -16.67 15.65
C LEU A 299 -11.89 -17.58 14.82
N LYS A 300 -11.49 -18.83 14.60
CA LYS A 300 -12.23 -19.78 13.76
C LYS A 300 -13.62 -20.07 14.35
N SER A 301 -13.74 -20.15 15.69
CA SER A 301 -15.02 -20.38 16.37
C SER A 301 -15.98 -19.19 16.28
N MET A 302 -15.46 -17.98 16.11
CA MET A 302 -16.27 -16.75 16.07
C MET A 302 -17.05 -16.57 14.76
N LYS A 303 -16.71 -17.27 13.70
CA LYS A 303 -17.21 -17.10 12.32
C LYS A 303 -16.82 -15.76 11.69
N HIS A 304 -16.52 -15.80 10.40
CA HIS A 304 -16.12 -14.62 9.64
C HIS A 304 -17.19 -13.53 9.65
N ASN A 305 -16.78 -12.29 9.91
CA ASN A 305 -17.62 -11.09 9.96
C ASN A 305 -18.84 -11.17 10.92
N SER A 306 -18.83 -12.09 11.90
CA SER A 306 -19.81 -12.05 12.99
C SER A 306 -19.58 -10.82 13.89
N PRO A 307 -20.60 -10.36 14.63
CA PRO A 307 -20.44 -9.23 15.56
C PRO A 307 -19.26 -9.39 16.53
N SER A 308 -19.11 -10.55 17.17
CA SER A 308 -18.02 -10.82 18.11
C SER A 308 -16.65 -10.74 17.45
N TYR A 309 -16.49 -11.31 16.24
CA TYR A 309 -15.24 -11.23 15.49
C TYR A 309 -14.90 -9.78 15.11
N VAL A 310 -15.89 -9.02 14.64
CA VAL A 310 -15.70 -7.62 14.22
C VAL A 310 -15.39 -6.72 15.42
N LEU A 311 -16.06 -6.93 16.58
CA LEU A 311 -15.73 -6.19 17.80
C LEU A 311 -14.33 -6.53 18.32
N LEU A 312 -13.90 -7.78 18.22
CA LEU A 312 -12.52 -8.13 18.55
C LEU A 312 -11.52 -7.40 17.63
N LEU A 313 -11.78 -7.37 16.31
CA LEU A 313 -10.95 -6.60 15.38
C LEU A 313 -10.95 -5.11 15.72
N ASN A 314 -12.11 -4.54 16.05
CA ASN A 314 -12.27 -3.15 16.49
C ASN A 314 -11.34 -2.82 17.66
N GLU A 315 -11.38 -3.62 18.73
CA GLU A 315 -10.54 -3.43 19.91
C GLU A 315 -9.05 -3.53 19.56
N VAL A 316 -8.65 -4.57 18.84
CA VAL A 316 -7.24 -4.77 18.45
C VAL A 316 -6.72 -3.63 17.59
N MET A 317 -7.52 -3.12 16.66
CA MET A 317 -7.18 -1.97 15.82
C MET A 317 -7.02 -0.69 16.65
N LYS A 318 -7.91 -0.42 17.62
CA LYS A 318 -7.81 0.76 18.52
C LYS A 318 -6.46 0.79 19.22
N TYR A 319 -6.03 -0.31 19.85
CA TYR A 319 -4.72 -0.36 20.52
C TYR A 319 -3.54 -0.14 19.55
N ALA A 320 -3.58 -0.73 18.37
CA ALA A 320 -2.52 -0.57 17.39
C ALA A 320 -2.41 0.87 16.89
N TYR A 321 -3.53 1.54 16.59
CA TYR A 321 -3.51 2.92 16.10
C TYR A 321 -3.22 3.94 17.22
N ALA A 322 -3.57 3.66 18.48
CA ALA A 322 -3.12 4.45 19.63
C ALA A 322 -1.58 4.42 19.72
N ASP A 323 -0.98 3.25 19.67
CA ASP A 323 0.50 3.11 19.66
C ASP A 323 1.13 3.79 18.44
N ARG A 324 0.47 3.75 17.26
CA ARG A 324 0.93 4.44 16.05
C ARG A 324 1.10 5.92 16.27
N SER A 325 0.12 6.55 16.88
CA SER A 325 0.13 8.01 17.09
C SER A 325 1.27 8.47 17.98
N GLN A 326 1.62 7.68 18.98
CA GLN A 326 2.57 8.05 20.04
C GLN A 326 4.02 7.71 19.72
N TYR A 327 4.27 6.54 19.09
CA TYR A 327 5.60 5.94 19.09
C TYR A 327 6.23 5.82 17.71
N LEU A 328 5.52 6.18 16.61
CA LEU A 328 6.03 5.92 15.28
C LEU A 328 6.47 7.19 14.54
N GLY A 329 7.53 7.02 13.75
CA GLY A 329 8.15 8.04 12.92
C GLY A 329 9.32 7.46 12.14
N ASP A 330 10.17 8.33 11.57
CA ASP A 330 11.38 7.93 10.86
C ASP A 330 12.44 7.41 11.86
N PRO A 331 12.84 6.12 11.80
CA PRO A 331 13.81 5.54 12.73
C PRO A 331 15.22 6.11 12.58
N ASP A 332 15.49 6.90 11.55
CA ASP A 332 16.75 7.62 11.40
C ASP A 332 16.77 8.92 12.24
N TYR A 333 15.63 9.32 12.81
CA TYR A 333 15.44 10.56 13.59
C TYR A 333 14.90 10.33 15.00
N VAL A 334 14.16 9.22 15.21
CA VAL A 334 13.53 8.90 16.49
C VAL A 334 13.72 7.43 16.84
N ASP A 335 13.81 7.14 18.14
CA ASP A 335 13.92 5.75 18.62
C ASP A 335 12.53 5.10 18.69
N VAL A 336 12.16 4.37 17.64
CA VAL A 336 10.90 3.63 17.55
C VAL A 336 11.02 2.32 18.34
N PRO A 337 10.19 2.05 19.36
CA PRO A 337 10.30 0.87 20.22
C PRO A 337 9.78 -0.41 19.54
N VAL A 338 10.31 -0.73 18.35
CA VAL A 338 9.85 -1.82 17.48
C VAL A 338 9.75 -3.15 18.24
N ASN A 339 10.85 -3.55 18.89
CA ASN A 339 10.92 -4.86 19.58
C ASN A 339 9.88 -5.00 20.70
N LYS A 340 9.52 -3.90 21.38
CA LYS A 340 8.48 -3.89 22.41
C LYS A 340 7.11 -4.08 21.76
N LEU A 341 6.78 -3.26 20.76
CA LEU A 341 5.45 -3.23 20.15
C LEU A 341 5.07 -4.54 19.43
N ILE A 342 6.05 -5.24 18.84
CA ILE A 342 5.82 -6.53 18.18
C ILE A 342 6.05 -7.75 19.10
N SER A 343 6.32 -7.56 20.39
CA SER A 343 6.58 -8.69 21.29
C SER A 343 5.30 -9.43 21.67
N LYS A 344 5.39 -10.74 21.80
CA LYS A 344 4.26 -11.60 22.27
C LYS A 344 3.81 -11.20 23.68
N GLY A 345 4.74 -10.82 24.57
CA GLY A 345 4.40 -10.38 25.93
C GLY A 345 3.58 -9.09 25.96
N TYR A 346 3.91 -8.11 25.09
CA TYR A 346 3.11 -6.92 24.94
C TYR A 346 1.71 -7.24 24.39
N ALA A 347 1.63 -8.06 23.37
CA ALA A 347 0.38 -8.52 22.79
C ALA A 347 -0.50 -9.26 23.82
N GLU A 348 0.08 -10.14 24.65
CA GLU A 348 -0.63 -10.82 25.73
C GLU A 348 -1.14 -9.83 26.79
N SER A 349 -0.38 -8.77 27.10
CA SER A 349 -0.82 -7.73 28.04
C SER A 349 -2.02 -6.93 27.51
N ILE A 350 -2.13 -6.76 26.20
CA ILE A 350 -3.29 -6.13 25.55
C ILE A 350 -4.46 -7.11 25.51
N SER A 351 -4.24 -8.36 25.08
CA SER A 351 -5.32 -9.35 24.98
C SER A 351 -6.07 -9.58 26.28
N LYS A 352 -5.40 -9.47 27.44
CA LYS A 352 -6.02 -9.53 28.78
C LYS A 352 -6.93 -8.37 29.11
N LYS A 353 -6.84 -7.24 28.39
CA LYS A 353 -7.71 -6.06 28.56
C LYS A 353 -8.94 -6.13 27.68
N ILE A 354 -8.91 -6.91 26.62
CA ILE A 354 -9.98 -7.04 25.65
C ILE A 354 -11.02 -8.04 26.20
N THR A 355 -12.26 -7.58 26.31
CA THR A 355 -13.39 -8.44 26.64
C THR A 355 -14.24 -8.63 25.39
N ILE A 356 -14.51 -9.89 25.03
CA ILE A 356 -15.34 -10.22 23.86
C ILE A 356 -16.77 -9.67 24.08
N ASP A 357 -17.38 -9.14 23.01
CA ASP A 357 -18.71 -8.53 23.01
C ASP A 357 -18.84 -7.28 23.90
N SER A 358 -17.73 -6.61 24.20
CA SER A 358 -17.72 -5.29 24.84
C SER A 358 -16.85 -4.31 24.05
N VAL A 359 -17.09 -3.02 24.25
CA VAL A 359 -16.41 -1.93 23.55
C VAL A 359 -15.66 -1.08 24.56
N THR A 360 -14.35 -0.91 24.35
CA THR A 360 -13.54 0.07 25.07
C THR A 360 -13.63 1.41 24.34
N GLN A 361 -14.01 2.49 25.04
CA GLN A 361 -14.02 3.81 24.43
C GLN A 361 -12.58 4.25 24.08
N SER A 362 -12.41 4.94 22.95
CA SER A 362 -11.08 5.39 22.52
C SER A 362 -10.41 6.32 23.53
N ASP A 363 -11.18 7.08 24.31
CA ASP A 363 -10.68 7.96 25.39
C ASP A 363 -10.00 7.17 26.53
N ASP A 364 -10.44 5.94 26.78
CA ASP A 364 -9.83 5.06 27.79
C ASP A 364 -8.50 4.46 27.31
N ILE A 365 -8.26 4.50 26.01
CA ILE A 365 -7.01 4.09 25.34
C ILE A 365 -6.20 5.36 25.03
N LYS A 366 -5.67 6.03 26.04
CA LYS A 366 -5.05 7.38 26.00
C LYS A 366 -4.32 7.78 24.72
N ALA A 367 -4.79 8.80 23.99
CA ALA A 367 -4.14 9.89 23.24
C ALA A 367 -5.17 10.83 22.54
N GLY A 368 -4.81 11.97 21.95
CA GLY A 368 -5.58 13.20 21.73
C GLY A 368 -6.57 13.30 20.52
N MET A 369 -7.30 14.44 20.37
CA MET A 369 -8.61 14.62 19.69
C MET A 369 -8.63 15.18 18.25
N TYR A 370 -9.68 14.82 17.49
CA TYR A 370 -10.62 15.36 16.45
C TYR A 370 -10.23 15.50 14.95
N ILE A 371 -11.21 15.49 13.97
CA ILE A 371 -11.27 14.82 12.67
C ILE A 371 -11.82 15.63 11.53
N ASP A 372 -11.44 15.29 10.28
CA ASP A 372 -12.23 15.35 9.04
C ASP A 372 -11.77 14.27 8.03
N LEU A 373 -12.68 13.69 7.19
CA LEU A 373 -12.39 12.51 6.36
C LEU A 373 -12.30 12.87 4.87
N GLU A 374 -11.18 12.54 4.21
CA GLU A 374 -11.02 12.58 2.75
C GLU A 374 -10.50 11.26 2.16
N SER A 375 -10.58 11.14 0.80
CA SER A 375 -10.37 9.93 0.01
C SER A 375 -8.87 9.52 -0.09
N ASP A 376 -8.59 8.24 0.13
CA ASP A 376 -7.26 7.61 0.15
C ASP A 376 -6.83 7.11 -1.22
N GLU A 377 -5.63 7.48 -1.70
CA GLU A 377 -5.09 6.99 -2.97
C GLU A 377 -3.61 6.62 -2.88
N THR A 378 -3.35 5.35 -3.10
CA THR A 378 -2.04 4.69 -3.19
C THR A 378 -2.15 3.63 -4.27
N THR A 379 -1.07 3.01 -4.72
CA THR A 379 -1.15 1.80 -5.54
C THR A 379 -0.25 0.71 -4.98
N HIS A 380 -0.68 -0.52 -5.18
CA HIS A 380 0.07 -1.72 -4.84
C HIS A 380 0.20 -2.61 -6.06
N PHE A 381 1.29 -3.39 -6.12
CA PHE A 381 1.43 -4.49 -7.05
C PHE A 381 2.30 -5.61 -6.48
N SER A 382 1.96 -6.84 -6.88
CA SER A 382 2.63 -8.07 -6.49
C SER A 382 3.19 -8.79 -7.72
N ILE A 383 4.42 -9.29 -7.64
CA ILE A 383 5.08 -10.02 -8.74
C ILE A 383 5.80 -11.25 -8.18
N ALA A 384 5.67 -12.37 -8.90
CA ALA A 384 6.42 -13.59 -8.68
C ALA A 384 6.95 -14.12 -10.01
N ASP A 385 8.17 -14.66 -10.05
CA ASP A 385 8.78 -15.24 -11.24
C ASP A 385 9.05 -16.74 -11.09
N LYS A 386 9.40 -17.38 -12.21
CA LYS A 386 9.75 -18.81 -12.27
C LYS A 386 11.05 -19.18 -11.53
N PHE A 387 11.87 -18.21 -11.19
CA PHE A 387 13.09 -18.40 -10.43
C PHE A 387 12.83 -18.46 -8.92
N GLY A 388 11.58 -18.21 -8.50
CA GLY A 388 11.16 -18.19 -7.10
C GLY A 388 11.34 -16.86 -6.39
N ASN A 389 11.68 -15.78 -7.11
CA ASN A 389 11.76 -14.44 -6.54
C ASN A 389 10.35 -13.86 -6.35
N LEU A 390 10.17 -13.15 -5.24
CA LEU A 390 8.89 -12.55 -4.86
C LEU A 390 9.07 -11.08 -4.56
N VAL A 391 8.15 -10.23 -5.05
CA VAL A 391 8.17 -8.79 -4.82
C VAL A 391 6.79 -8.29 -4.47
N SER A 392 6.70 -7.55 -3.36
CA SER A 392 5.53 -6.83 -2.89
C SER A 392 5.88 -5.35 -2.83
N THR A 393 5.22 -4.52 -3.62
CA THR A 393 5.53 -3.08 -3.73
C THR A 393 4.30 -2.23 -3.53
N THR A 394 4.40 -1.26 -2.62
CA THR A 394 3.39 -0.22 -2.41
C THR A 394 4.06 1.14 -2.57
N TYR A 395 3.55 1.99 -3.46
CA TYR A 395 4.09 3.32 -3.69
C TYR A 395 2.98 4.34 -4.00
N THR A 396 3.25 5.62 -3.83
CA THR A 396 2.19 6.62 -3.71
C THR A 396 2.61 8.02 -4.14
N LEU A 397 1.61 8.87 -4.34
CA LEU A 397 1.70 10.33 -4.34
C LEU A 397 1.08 10.93 -3.06
N ASN A 398 0.68 10.10 -2.10
CA ASN A 398 -0.14 10.32 -0.92
C ASN A 398 -1.64 10.38 -1.28
N SER A 399 -2.21 11.49 -1.68
CA SER A 399 -3.61 11.56 -2.13
C SER A 399 -3.75 11.40 -3.65
N SER A 400 -4.98 11.21 -4.13
CA SER A 400 -5.29 11.11 -5.57
C SER A 400 -4.70 12.29 -6.34
N PHE A 401 -3.81 12.03 -7.29
CA PHE A 401 -3.02 13.02 -8.03
C PHE A 401 -2.09 13.89 -7.13
N GLY A 402 -1.71 13.43 -5.97
CA GLY A 402 -0.78 14.09 -5.05
C GLY A 402 -1.14 15.55 -4.77
N SER A 403 -0.16 16.44 -4.87
CA SER A 403 -0.31 17.90 -4.72
C SER A 403 -1.13 18.59 -5.82
N LYS A 404 -1.58 17.85 -6.83
CA LYS A 404 -2.24 18.29 -8.08
C LYS A 404 -1.30 19.07 -9.02
N VAL A 405 -0.03 19.19 -8.69
CA VAL A 405 0.97 19.93 -9.46
C VAL A 405 1.69 19.01 -10.44
N VAL A 406 1.62 19.33 -11.72
CA VAL A 406 2.55 18.81 -12.72
C VAL A 406 3.65 19.86 -12.95
N ILE A 407 4.91 19.46 -12.77
CA ILE A 407 6.07 20.32 -13.03
C ILE A 407 6.15 20.71 -14.50
N ALA A 408 6.24 22.01 -14.75
CA ALA A 408 6.24 22.58 -16.10
C ALA A 408 7.29 21.91 -17.01
N LYS A 409 6.87 21.52 -18.22
CA LYS A 409 7.73 20.92 -19.28
C LYS A 409 8.40 19.60 -18.89
N THR A 410 7.91 18.90 -17.86
CA THR A 410 8.41 17.58 -17.46
C THR A 410 7.36 16.49 -17.51
N GLY A 411 6.09 16.85 -17.36
CA GLY A 411 4.98 15.89 -17.21
C GLY A 411 4.96 15.16 -15.87
N ILE A 412 5.83 15.50 -14.93
CA ILE A 412 5.92 14.84 -13.62
C ILE A 412 4.83 15.37 -12.70
N LEU A 413 3.89 14.54 -12.32
CA LEU A 413 2.93 14.82 -11.27
C LEU A 413 3.58 14.58 -9.90
N MET A 414 3.46 15.55 -8.98
CA MET A 414 4.17 15.57 -7.71
C MET A 414 3.28 15.15 -6.54
N ASN A 415 3.91 14.51 -5.58
CA ASN A 415 3.30 14.07 -4.33
C ASN A 415 2.84 15.24 -3.44
N ASN A 416 2.02 14.93 -2.43
CA ASN A 416 1.71 15.80 -1.30
C ASN A 416 2.05 15.11 0.03
N GLU A 417 3.19 14.46 0.06
CA GLU A 417 3.62 13.58 1.13
C GLU A 417 4.01 14.30 2.42
N MET A 418 4.20 15.63 2.35
CA MET A 418 4.44 16.46 3.53
C MET A 418 3.26 16.44 4.52
N ASP A 419 2.06 16.10 4.06
CA ASP A 419 0.85 15.97 4.87
C ASP A 419 0.89 14.76 5.83
N ASP A 420 1.70 13.76 5.52
CA ASP A 420 1.87 12.59 6.40
C ASP A 420 2.73 12.87 7.65
N PHE A 421 3.35 14.05 7.75
CA PHE A 421 3.89 14.54 9.01
C PHE A 421 2.78 15.06 9.95
N SER A 422 3.09 15.12 11.25
CA SER A 422 2.27 15.84 12.22
C SER A 422 2.49 17.35 12.04
N SER A 423 1.50 18.05 11.50
CA SER A 423 1.56 19.51 11.33
C SER A 423 1.53 20.24 12.67
N ALA A 424 0.80 19.70 13.67
CA ALA A 424 0.84 20.04 15.08
C ALA A 424 0.46 18.81 15.92
N PRO A 425 0.92 18.69 17.18
CA PRO A 425 0.51 17.61 18.06
C PRO A 425 -1.01 17.56 18.25
N GLY A 426 -1.59 16.35 18.10
CA GLY A 426 -3.04 16.13 18.24
C GLY A 426 -3.91 16.68 17.11
N VAL A 427 -3.33 17.26 16.06
CA VAL A 427 -4.07 17.68 14.87
C VAL A 427 -3.96 16.56 13.81
N PRO A 428 -5.10 16.07 13.29
CA PRO A 428 -5.12 15.02 12.30
C PRO A 428 -4.61 15.51 10.93
N ASN A 429 -3.98 14.59 10.18
CA ASN A 429 -3.71 14.80 8.76
C ASN A 429 -4.97 14.53 7.90
N GLN A 430 -4.86 14.62 6.57
CA GLN A 430 -5.99 14.35 5.66
C GLN A 430 -6.63 12.95 5.79
N PHE A 431 -5.96 11.99 6.41
CA PHE A 431 -6.50 10.64 6.67
C PHE A 431 -7.12 10.49 8.07
N GLY A 432 -7.25 11.56 8.81
CA GLY A 432 -7.71 11.53 10.20
C GLY A 432 -6.71 10.91 11.17
N LEU A 433 -5.47 10.64 10.73
CA LEU A 433 -4.44 10.05 11.57
C LEU A 433 -3.82 11.11 12.48
N LEU A 434 -3.84 10.81 13.77
CA LEU A 434 -3.14 11.60 14.77
C LEU A 434 -1.65 11.27 14.80
N GLY A 435 -0.85 12.27 15.06
CA GLY A 435 0.59 12.12 15.24
C GLY A 435 1.12 13.07 16.31
N GLU A 436 2.14 12.60 17.00
CA GLU A 436 2.82 13.31 18.05
C GLU A 436 4.24 13.71 17.64
N LYS A 437 5.06 14.09 18.60
CA LYS A 437 6.45 14.55 18.41
C LYS A 437 7.33 13.62 17.56
N PHE A 438 7.08 12.31 17.58
CA PHE A 438 7.88 11.34 16.82
C PHE A 438 7.76 11.55 15.30
N ASN A 439 6.65 12.08 14.82
CA ASN A 439 6.40 12.36 13.40
C ASN A 439 6.39 13.86 13.05
N GLU A 440 7.00 14.73 13.87
CA GLU A 440 7.18 16.16 13.55
C GLU A 440 8.01 16.37 12.29
N ILE A 441 7.74 17.45 11.55
CA ILE A 441 8.52 17.85 10.37
C ILE A 441 9.94 18.24 10.79
N GLN A 442 10.93 17.62 10.12
CA GLN A 442 12.34 17.99 10.23
C GLN A 442 12.99 17.91 8.83
N PRO A 443 13.99 18.74 8.53
CA PRO A 443 14.73 18.67 7.26
C PRO A 443 15.26 17.26 6.97
N SER A 444 15.06 16.78 5.75
CA SER A 444 15.49 15.48 5.26
C SER A 444 14.86 14.24 5.93
N LYS A 445 13.95 14.42 6.89
CA LYS A 445 13.20 13.34 7.55
C LYS A 445 12.16 12.76 6.59
N ARG A 446 11.86 11.47 6.73
CA ARG A 446 10.78 10.80 6.03
C ARG A 446 9.48 10.88 6.84
N PRO A 447 8.34 11.19 6.22
CA PRO A 447 7.05 11.14 6.91
C PRO A 447 6.65 9.69 7.20
N LEU A 448 5.93 9.49 8.31
CA LEU A 448 5.36 8.20 8.68
C LEU A 448 4.38 7.71 7.61
N SER A 449 4.42 6.42 7.29
CA SER A 449 3.54 5.78 6.30
C SER A 449 2.69 4.68 6.92
N SER A 450 1.62 4.30 6.21
CA SER A 450 0.80 3.10 6.51
C SER A 450 0.95 2.00 5.44
N MET A 451 1.78 2.17 4.43
CA MET A 451 1.99 1.19 3.37
C MET A 451 2.54 -0.13 3.92
N THR A 452 1.90 -1.25 3.58
CA THR A 452 2.12 -2.56 4.18
C THR A 452 2.43 -3.63 3.13
N PRO A 453 3.45 -3.45 2.26
CA PRO A 453 3.85 -4.54 1.38
C PRO A 453 4.32 -5.73 2.21
N THR A 454 3.78 -6.92 1.92
CA THR A 454 3.95 -8.10 2.77
C THR A 454 4.13 -9.36 1.92
N ILE A 455 5.06 -10.22 2.34
CA ILE A 455 5.28 -11.57 1.84
C ILE A 455 5.05 -12.53 3.00
N VAL A 456 4.39 -13.65 2.75
CA VAL A 456 4.11 -14.69 3.74
C VAL A 456 4.66 -16.01 3.27
N PHE A 457 5.37 -16.68 4.16
CA PHE A 457 5.78 -18.08 4.01
C PHE A 457 4.90 -18.98 4.89
N LYS A 458 4.61 -20.18 4.42
CA LYS A 458 3.91 -21.22 5.18
C LYS A 458 4.78 -22.46 5.24
N ASN A 459 5.12 -22.93 6.44
CA ASN A 459 6.02 -24.06 6.63
C ASN A 459 7.34 -23.92 5.83
N ASN A 460 7.96 -22.74 5.88
CA ASN A 460 9.19 -22.36 5.17
C ASN A 460 9.09 -22.35 3.63
N SER A 461 7.90 -22.34 3.06
CA SER A 461 7.69 -22.21 1.60
C SER A 461 6.94 -20.94 1.25
N PRO A 462 7.24 -20.29 0.11
CA PRO A 462 6.48 -19.16 -0.40
C PRO A 462 4.99 -19.47 -0.43
N PHE A 463 4.16 -18.53 0.08
CA PHE A 463 2.72 -18.78 0.18
C PHE A 463 1.87 -17.64 -0.34
N LEU A 464 2.16 -16.38 0.08
CA LEU A 464 1.30 -15.24 -0.26
C LEU A 464 2.14 -13.97 -0.41
N ILE A 465 1.83 -13.18 -1.43
CA ILE A 465 2.32 -11.83 -1.64
C ILE A 465 1.09 -10.92 -1.62
N MET A 466 1.10 -9.85 -0.83
CA MET A 466 -0.07 -8.99 -0.68
C MET A 466 0.27 -7.57 -0.28
N GLY A 467 -0.64 -6.66 -0.58
CA GLY A 467 -0.66 -5.29 -0.14
C GLY A 467 -1.86 -4.56 -0.74
N SER A 468 -2.05 -3.30 -0.39
CA SER A 468 -3.22 -2.53 -0.76
C SER A 468 -2.88 -1.04 -0.85
N PRO A 469 -3.57 -0.22 -1.66
CA PRO A 469 -3.78 1.19 -1.41
C PRO A 469 -4.79 1.42 -0.28
N GLY A 470 -4.94 2.68 0.16
CA GLY A 470 -6.04 3.07 1.04
C GLY A 470 -5.63 3.84 2.30
N GLY A 471 -4.52 4.58 2.29
CA GLY A 471 -4.06 5.40 3.41
C GLY A 471 -3.97 4.62 4.71
N SER A 472 -4.64 5.10 5.76
CA SER A 472 -4.71 4.41 7.06
C SER A 472 -5.28 2.98 6.96
N ARG A 473 -6.25 2.75 6.07
CA ARG A 473 -6.96 1.47 5.90
C ARG A 473 -6.12 0.36 5.26
N ILE A 474 -4.94 0.66 4.74
CA ILE A 474 -4.02 -0.34 4.15
C ILE A 474 -3.73 -1.45 5.15
N ILE A 475 -3.38 -1.10 6.38
CA ILE A 475 -2.95 -2.05 7.41
C ILE A 475 -4.07 -3.05 7.73
N THR A 476 -5.28 -2.56 7.90
CA THR A 476 -6.44 -3.36 8.27
C THR A 476 -6.96 -4.21 7.09
N ALA A 477 -6.81 -3.73 5.84
CA ALA A 477 -7.13 -4.51 4.65
C ALA A 477 -6.16 -5.70 4.48
N VAL A 478 -4.85 -5.47 4.64
CA VAL A 478 -3.83 -6.53 4.57
C VAL A 478 -4.03 -7.54 5.70
N LEU A 479 -4.32 -7.08 6.93
CA LEU A 479 -4.64 -7.95 8.05
C LEU A 479 -5.83 -8.88 7.74
N GLN A 480 -6.95 -8.32 7.28
CA GLN A 480 -8.16 -9.09 7.00
C GLN A 480 -7.99 -10.05 5.83
N ASN A 481 -7.28 -9.64 4.76
CA ASN A 481 -6.96 -10.56 3.67
C ASN A 481 -6.18 -11.79 4.16
N PHE A 482 -5.16 -11.56 4.99
CA PHE A 482 -4.39 -12.65 5.58
C PHE A 482 -5.25 -13.54 6.48
N LEU A 483 -6.05 -12.97 7.38
CA LEU A 483 -6.92 -13.73 8.30
C LEU A 483 -7.99 -14.52 7.57
N ASN A 484 -8.57 -13.97 6.50
CA ASN A 484 -9.55 -14.66 5.65
C ASN A 484 -8.98 -15.96 5.07
N ILE A 485 -7.70 -15.94 4.69
CA ILE A 485 -7.01 -17.11 4.15
C ILE A 485 -6.53 -18.04 5.29
N ALA A 486 -5.88 -17.48 6.32
CA ALA A 486 -5.21 -18.24 7.35
C ALA A 486 -6.16 -18.90 8.36
N GLU A 487 -7.23 -18.19 8.76
CA GLU A 487 -8.18 -18.62 9.78
C GLU A 487 -9.48 -19.19 9.19
N PHE A 488 -10.00 -18.56 8.11
CA PHE A 488 -11.27 -18.95 7.52
C PHE A 488 -11.12 -19.79 6.25
N GLU A 489 -9.89 -20.15 5.88
CA GLU A 489 -9.58 -21.05 4.78
C GLU A 489 -10.19 -20.64 3.43
N MET A 490 -10.38 -19.32 3.21
CA MET A 490 -10.92 -18.80 1.97
C MET A 490 -9.91 -18.93 0.82
N ASN A 491 -10.40 -19.10 -0.40
CA ASN A 491 -9.56 -18.92 -1.58
C ASN A 491 -9.18 -17.44 -1.76
N LEU A 492 -8.18 -17.17 -2.61
CA LEU A 492 -7.63 -15.82 -2.78
C LEU A 492 -8.70 -14.81 -3.24
N ALA A 493 -9.53 -15.17 -4.21
CA ALA A 493 -10.56 -14.27 -4.75
C ALA A 493 -11.64 -13.97 -3.72
N ASP A 494 -12.11 -14.98 -2.99
CA ASP A 494 -13.11 -14.80 -1.93
C ASP A 494 -12.54 -13.94 -0.80
N SER A 495 -11.29 -14.17 -0.38
CA SER A 495 -10.65 -13.41 0.69
C SER A 495 -10.56 -11.91 0.39
N ILE A 496 -10.31 -11.56 -0.87
CA ILE A 496 -10.21 -10.18 -1.35
C ILE A 496 -11.59 -9.53 -1.48
N ASN A 497 -12.59 -10.28 -1.93
CA ASN A 497 -13.92 -9.75 -2.22
C ASN A 497 -14.82 -9.58 -0.98
N LYS A 498 -14.47 -10.18 0.17
CA LYS A 498 -15.27 -9.99 1.40
C LYS A 498 -15.30 -8.52 1.83
N PRO A 499 -16.43 -8.03 2.34
CA PRO A 499 -16.51 -6.71 2.95
C PRO A 499 -15.53 -6.57 4.10
N ARG A 500 -14.85 -5.43 4.15
CA ARG A 500 -13.81 -5.12 5.14
C ARG A 500 -14.34 -4.17 6.20
N VAL A 501 -13.67 -4.19 7.35
CA VAL A 501 -13.93 -3.27 8.45
C VAL A 501 -12.67 -2.49 8.75
N HIS A 502 -12.81 -1.27 9.32
CA HIS A 502 -11.68 -0.44 9.70
C HIS A 502 -11.98 0.38 10.95
N GLN A 503 -11.02 0.42 11.85
CA GLN A 503 -10.98 1.30 13.01
C GLN A 503 -9.56 1.84 13.14
N GLN A 504 -9.41 3.13 13.42
CA GLN A 504 -8.10 3.79 13.52
C GLN A 504 -7.92 4.59 14.81
N TRP A 505 -8.65 4.15 15.88
CA TRP A 505 -8.69 4.73 17.22
C TRP A 505 -9.48 6.04 17.27
N TYR A 506 -9.13 7.05 16.51
CA TYR A 506 -9.92 8.25 16.27
C TYR A 506 -10.16 8.48 14.77
N PRO A 507 -11.41 8.86 14.41
CA PRO A 507 -12.63 8.92 15.26
C PRO A 507 -12.95 7.57 15.88
N ASP A 508 -13.65 7.55 17.05
CA ASP A 508 -14.13 6.30 17.64
C ASP A 508 -15.34 5.76 16.86
N LEU A 509 -15.11 5.47 15.59
CA LEU A 509 -16.08 4.95 14.64
C LEU A 509 -15.55 3.67 14.01
N LEU A 510 -16.39 2.66 13.96
CA LEU A 510 -16.11 1.46 13.19
C LEU A 510 -16.64 1.64 11.76
N PHE A 511 -15.72 1.73 10.80
CA PHE A 511 -16.05 1.83 9.39
C PHE A 511 -16.33 0.43 8.81
N LEU A 512 -17.50 0.26 8.21
CA LEU A 512 -17.92 -0.95 7.53
C LEU A 512 -18.01 -0.68 6.03
N GLU A 513 -17.46 -1.56 5.22
CA GLU A 513 -17.59 -1.48 3.76
C GLU A 513 -19.05 -1.75 3.35
N LYS A 514 -19.56 -1.00 2.36
CA LYS A 514 -20.86 -1.29 1.76
C LYS A 514 -20.92 -2.74 1.29
N GLY A 515 -22.00 -3.44 1.61
CA GLY A 515 -22.15 -4.89 1.42
C GLY A 515 -21.85 -5.73 2.67
N PHE A 516 -21.44 -5.10 3.77
CA PHE A 516 -21.44 -5.74 5.09
C PHE A 516 -22.87 -6.03 5.55
N ASP A 517 -23.06 -7.11 6.31
CA ASP A 517 -24.38 -7.54 6.79
C ASP A 517 -24.99 -6.50 7.75
N GLU A 518 -26.16 -5.98 7.40
CA GLU A 518 -26.82 -4.90 8.16
C GLU A 518 -27.30 -5.37 9.54
N LEU A 519 -27.76 -6.64 9.69
CA LEU A 519 -28.16 -7.18 11.00
C LEU A 519 -26.95 -7.33 11.94
N HIS A 520 -25.79 -7.69 11.38
CA HIS A 520 -24.56 -7.71 12.15
C HIS A 520 -24.13 -6.28 12.55
N ALA A 521 -24.28 -5.28 11.67
CA ALA A 521 -24.00 -3.89 11.98
C ALA A 521 -24.91 -3.33 13.09
N GLU A 522 -26.22 -3.63 13.04
CA GLU A 522 -27.17 -3.29 14.09
C GLU A 522 -26.76 -3.89 15.44
N LYS A 523 -26.37 -5.18 15.43
CA LYS A 523 -25.94 -5.87 16.65
C LYS A 523 -24.67 -5.27 17.24
N ILE A 524 -23.70 -4.86 16.40
CA ILE A 524 -22.48 -4.16 16.82
C ILE A 524 -22.83 -2.82 17.47
N THR A 525 -23.80 -2.08 16.90
CA THR A 525 -24.28 -0.81 17.47
C THR A 525 -24.96 -1.00 18.82
N GLU A 526 -25.81 -2.04 18.97
CA GLU A 526 -26.43 -2.41 20.25
C GLU A 526 -25.40 -2.73 21.35
N LEU A 527 -24.23 -3.26 20.97
CA LEU A 527 -23.12 -3.56 21.88
C LEU A 527 -22.26 -2.34 22.21
N GLY A 528 -22.60 -1.15 21.66
CA GLY A 528 -22.02 0.14 22.04
C GLY A 528 -20.96 0.70 21.11
N GLN A 529 -20.71 0.09 19.95
CA GLN A 529 -19.80 0.64 18.94
C GLN A 529 -20.57 1.36 17.84
N GLU A 530 -20.32 2.67 17.69
CA GLU A 530 -20.87 3.43 16.58
C GLU A 530 -20.28 2.94 15.26
N VAL A 531 -21.15 2.67 14.25
CA VAL A 531 -20.76 2.18 12.93
C VAL A 531 -21.06 3.20 11.84
N TYR A 532 -20.19 3.24 10.82
CA TYR A 532 -20.37 4.08 9.65
C TYR A 532 -20.11 3.28 8.36
N PHE A 533 -21.12 3.22 7.48
CA PHE A 533 -20.97 2.58 6.18
C PHE A 533 -20.26 3.50 5.19
N MET A 534 -19.20 3.00 4.55
CA MET A 534 -18.39 3.75 3.61
C MET A 534 -18.16 3.01 2.31
N ASP A 535 -17.82 3.76 1.26
CA ASP A 535 -17.34 3.17 0.02
C ASP A 535 -15.97 2.51 0.22
N PRO A 536 -15.67 1.41 -0.49
CA PRO A 536 -14.36 0.78 -0.43
C PRO A 536 -13.24 1.75 -0.82
N GLY A 537 -12.31 2.02 0.10
CA GLY A 537 -11.12 2.84 -0.14
C GLY A 537 -9.88 2.02 -0.46
N THR A 538 -9.91 0.71 -0.18
CA THR A 538 -8.78 -0.21 -0.36
C THR A 538 -8.97 -1.08 -1.60
N ALA A 539 -7.86 -1.62 -2.13
CA ALA A 539 -7.87 -2.59 -3.22
C ALA A 539 -6.65 -3.51 -3.09
N LEU A 540 -6.89 -4.79 -2.91
CA LEU A 540 -5.83 -5.78 -2.69
C LEU A 540 -5.33 -6.35 -4.02
N GLU A 541 -4.03 -6.35 -4.21
CA GLU A 541 -3.36 -6.97 -5.36
C GLU A 541 -2.48 -8.11 -4.83
N SER A 542 -2.95 -9.35 -4.94
CA SER A 542 -2.31 -10.45 -4.25
C SER A 542 -2.00 -11.64 -5.13
N ILE A 543 -0.95 -12.39 -4.77
CA ILE A 543 -0.55 -13.65 -5.40
C ILE A 543 -0.47 -14.71 -4.30
N MET A 544 -1.18 -15.83 -4.48
CA MET A 544 -1.02 -17.04 -3.68
C MET A 544 -0.20 -18.06 -4.46
N ILE A 545 0.74 -18.72 -3.79
CA ILE A 545 1.58 -19.77 -4.38
C ILE A 545 1.20 -21.11 -3.73
N LYS A 546 0.83 -22.09 -4.55
CA LYS A 546 0.45 -23.42 -4.10
C LYS A 546 0.79 -24.46 -5.15
N ASN A 547 1.44 -25.55 -4.73
CA ASN A 547 1.82 -26.67 -5.62
C ASN A 547 2.60 -26.21 -6.87
N ASN A 548 3.50 -25.23 -6.72
CA ASN A 548 4.27 -24.57 -7.78
C ASN A 548 3.46 -23.83 -8.84
N TYR A 549 2.18 -23.56 -8.59
CA TYR A 549 1.35 -22.67 -9.39
C TYR A 549 1.18 -21.31 -8.70
N PHE A 550 1.04 -20.28 -9.53
CA PHE A 550 0.79 -18.91 -9.10
C PHE A 550 -0.69 -18.60 -9.32
N TYR A 551 -1.37 -18.13 -8.28
CA TYR A 551 -2.77 -17.73 -8.32
C TYR A 551 -2.84 -16.24 -8.02
N GLY A 552 -3.16 -15.42 -9.02
CA GLY A 552 -3.25 -13.97 -8.89
C GLY A 552 -4.69 -13.48 -8.84
N TYR A 553 -4.94 -12.44 -8.04
CA TYR A 553 -6.24 -11.75 -8.06
C TYR A 553 -6.06 -10.26 -7.82
N GLY A 554 -6.58 -9.45 -8.75
CA GLY A 554 -6.70 -8.00 -8.62
C GLY A 554 -8.10 -7.64 -8.10
N ASP A 555 -8.17 -6.74 -7.15
CA ASP A 555 -9.41 -6.36 -6.48
C ASP A 555 -10.41 -5.71 -7.45
N THR A 556 -11.58 -6.31 -7.58
CA THR A 556 -12.65 -5.84 -8.48
C THR A 556 -13.25 -4.49 -8.09
N ARG A 557 -12.94 -3.96 -6.90
CA ARG A 557 -13.25 -2.58 -6.50
C ARG A 557 -12.54 -1.54 -7.35
N ARG A 558 -11.47 -1.97 -8.05
CA ARG A 558 -10.76 -1.18 -9.06
C ARG A 558 -10.91 -1.90 -10.41
N PRO A 559 -11.85 -1.49 -11.26
CA PRO A 559 -12.16 -2.19 -12.53
C PRO A 559 -10.99 -2.32 -13.52
N ASP A 560 -9.98 -1.47 -13.40
CA ASP A 560 -8.78 -1.52 -14.24
C ASP A 560 -7.73 -2.52 -13.72
N SER A 561 -7.93 -3.07 -12.51
CA SER A 561 -7.04 -4.05 -11.87
C SER A 561 -6.98 -5.35 -12.65
N LYS A 562 -5.79 -5.94 -12.78
CA LYS A 562 -5.62 -7.18 -13.53
C LYS A 562 -4.51 -8.04 -12.95
N ALA A 563 -4.82 -9.33 -12.78
CA ALA A 563 -3.83 -10.39 -12.64
C ALA A 563 -3.55 -10.99 -14.02
N ILE A 564 -2.28 -11.24 -14.34
CA ILE A 564 -1.86 -11.93 -15.57
C ILE A 564 -0.84 -13.00 -15.20
N GLY A 565 -1.18 -14.26 -15.52
CA GLY A 565 -0.30 -15.42 -15.34
C GLY A 565 0.70 -15.54 -16.49
N VAL A 566 1.94 -15.84 -16.14
CA VAL A 566 3.00 -16.19 -17.11
C VAL A 566 3.00 -17.70 -17.29
N ASN A 567 2.82 -18.19 -18.53
CA ASN A 567 2.57 -19.61 -18.78
C ASN A 567 3.65 -20.31 -19.65
N GLY A 568 4.66 -19.57 -20.11
CA GLY A 568 5.65 -20.08 -21.07
C GLY A 568 5.04 -20.22 -22.48
N ASP A 569 5.90 -20.34 -23.49
CA ASP A 569 5.51 -20.63 -24.87
C ASP A 569 5.13 -22.11 -25.05
#